data_dcb48dc3544bc50835a37df0ec755039
#
_entry.id   dcb48dc3544bc50835a37df0ec755039
#
_cell.length_a   1.000
_cell.length_b   1.000
_cell.length_c   1.000
_cell.angle_alpha   90.00
_cell.angle_beta   90.00
_cell.angle_gamma   90.00
#
_symmetry.space_group_name_H-M   'P 1'
#
loop_
_entity.id
_entity.type
_entity.pdbx_description
1 polymer ?
#
loop_
_entity_poly.entity_id
_entity_poly.type
_entity_poly.pdbx_seq_one_letter_code
_entity_poly.pdbx_strand_id
1 'polypeptide(L)'
;DVANTNIFDPGDTSTHKECQKMYEEQISWAKEAGVDFVIAETINWTEEMKIALKAIKDAGLIAVCNFAIPRGDKTREGHSAEDACKIMEDLGADVVGLNCYRGPEMTMKLLKKVREKVSCHVAGLPVPYRTTEKEPGFLNITDHGCNCIPGGNAFPVALDNLLCNRFEMAEFAKDCVK
;
A
#
# COMPACT_ATOMS: atom_id res chain seq x y z
N ASP A 1 -3.60 -2.56 -12.33
CA ASP A 1 -3.86 -2.18 -10.93
C ASP A 1 -5.09 -1.29 -10.82
N VAL A 2 -5.63 -1.21 -9.59
CA VAL A 2 -6.64 -0.25 -9.17
C VAL A 2 -6.18 0.41 -7.87
N ALA A 3 -6.53 1.69 -7.67
CA ALA A 3 -6.08 2.47 -6.53
C ALA A 3 -7.26 3.16 -5.81
N ASN A 4 -6.97 3.89 -4.74
CA ASN A 4 -7.99 4.63 -4.00
C ASN A 4 -8.76 5.60 -4.91
N THR A 5 -10.06 5.74 -4.65
CA THR A 5 -10.96 6.50 -5.54
C THR A 5 -11.00 8.00 -5.27
N ASN A 6 -10.45 8.48 -4.18
CA ASN A 6 -10.55 9.87 -3.68
C ASN A 6 -11.96 10.35 -3.32
N ILE A 7 -13.00 9.56 -3.57
CA ILE A 7 -14.39 9.88 -3.23
C ILE A 7 -14.90 9.10 -2.02
N PHE A 8 -14.16 8.08 -1.58
CA PHE A 8 -14.56 7.22 -0.47
C PHE A 8 -14.71 8.01 0.84
N ASP A 9 -15.91 7.97 1.41
CA ASP A 9 -16.24 8.51 2.74
C ASP A 9 -16.83 7.39 3.60
N PRO A 10 -16.20 7.00 4.71
CA PRO A 10 -16.70 5.93 5.57
C PRO A 10 -18.07 6.26 6.20
N GLY A 11 -18.44 7.54 6.32
CA GLY A 11 -19.71 8.01 6.84
C GLY A 11 -20.83 8.09 5.80
N ASP A 12 -20.53 7.98 4.51
CA ASP A 12 -21.52 8.11 3.43
C ASP A 12 -21.58 6.85 2.54
N THR A 13 -22.60 6.05 2.74
CA THR A 13 -22.82 4.81 1.98
C THR A 13 -23.11 5.04 0.49
N SER A 14 -23.46 6.25 0.07
CA SER A 14 -23.62 6.55 -1.36
C SER A 14 -22.28 6.52 -2.09
N THR A 15 -21.20 7.01 -1.45
CA THR A 15 -19.86 6.97 -1.99
C THR A 15 -19.32 5.54 -2.12
N HIS A 16 -19.70 4.64 -1.21
CA HIS A 16 -19.34 3.22 -1.29
C HIS A 16 -19.86 2.56 -2.57
N LYS A 17 -21.12 2.87 -2.94
CA LYS A 17 -21.73 2.35 -4.18
C LYS A 17 -21.06 2.92 -5.42
N GLU A 18 -20.63 4.17 -5.36
CA GLU A 18 -19.91 4.80 -6.46
C GLU A 18 -18.51 4.23 -6.61
N CYS A 19 -17.77 4.07 -5.51
CA CYS A 19 -16.50 3.36 -5.50
C CYS A 19 -16.62 1.95 -6.09
N GLN A 20 -17.65 1.20 -5.69
CA GLN A 20 -17.90 -0.14 -6.21
C GLN A 20 -18.04 -0.13 -7.74
N LYS A 21 -18.85 0.77 -8.30
CA LYS A 21 -19.01 0.89 -9.76
C LYS A 21 -17.69 1.22 -10.47
N MET A 22 -16.89 2.14 -9.89
CA MET A 22 -15.60 2.51 -10.46
C MET A 22 -14.62 1.32 -10.48
N TYR A 23 -14.58 0.51 -9.42
CA TYR A 23 -13.76 -0.69 -9.39
C TYR A 23 -14.28 -1.75 -10.36
N GLU A 24 -15.57 -2.03 -10.37
CA GLU A 24 -16.19 -3.00 -11.29
C GLU A 24 -15.89 -2.66 -12.75
N GLU A 25 -15.97 -1.39 -13.13
CA GLU A 25 -15.67 -0.92 -14.48
C GLU A 25 -14.20 -1.20 -14.87
N GLN A 26 -13.24 -0.77 -14.04
CA GLN A 26 -11.82 -0.98 -14.30
C GLN A 26 -11.44 -2.46 -14.32
N ILE A 27 -12.03 -3.25 -13.42
CA ILE A 27 -11.79 -4.68 -13.32
C ILE A 27 -12.40 -5.43 -14.53
N SER A 28 -13.55 -4.98 -15.07
CA SER A 28 -14.10 -5.55 -16.29
C SER A 28 -13.16 -5.38 -17.49
N TRP A 29 -12.55 -4.19 -17.63
CA TRP A 29 -11.53 -3.95 -18.69
C TRP A 29 -10.29 -4.83 -18.50
N ALA A 30 -9.83 -4.99 -17.26
CA ALA A 30 -8.70 -5.87 -16.97
C ALA A 30 -9.02 -7.33 -17.32
N LYS A 31 -10.21 -7.81 -16.96
CA LYS A 31 -10.68 -9.16 -17.30
C LYS A 31 -10.79 -9.37 -18.81
N GLU A 32 -11.37 -8.41 -19.54
CA GLU A 32 -11.46 -8.45 -21.01
C GLU A 32 -10.09 -8.47 -21.67
N ALA A 33 -9.10 -7.78 -21.08
CA ALA A 33 -7.71 -7.79 -21.53
C ALA A 33 -6.96 -9.11 -21.21
N GLY A 34 -7.55 -10.01 -20.43
CA GLY A 34 -6.99 -11.32 -20.11
C GLY A 34 -5.85 -11.28 -19.09
N VAL A 35 -5.91 -10.38 -18.09
CA VAL A 35 -4.89 -10.35 -17.03
C VAL A 35 -4.99 -11.56 -16.11
N ASP A 36 -3.86 -11.99 -15.54
CA ASP A 36 -3.81 -13.10 -14.60
C ASP A 36 -4.28 -12.71 -13.20
N PHE A 37 -4.07 -11.46 -12.80
CA PHE A 37 -4.43 -10.93 -11.47
C PHE A 37 -4.65 -9.42 -11.50
N VAL A 38 -5.27 -8.89 -10.46
CA VAL A 38 -5.41 -7.45 -10.23
C VAL A 38 -4.79 -7.08 -8.90
N ILE A 39 -4.01 -5.99 -8.88
CA ILE A 39 -3.48 -5.38 -7.66
C ILE A 39 -4.38 -4.21 -7.28
N ALA A 40 -5.03 -4.28 -6.12
CA ALA A 40 -5.60 -3.13 -5.43
C ALA A 40 -4.53 -2.53 -4.53
N GLU A 41 -4.05 -1.33 -4.85
CA GLU A 41 -2.91 -0.73 -4.17
C GLU A 41 -3.10 0.75 -3.82
N THR A 42 -2.26 1.25 -2.92
CA THR A 42 -2.28 2.64 -2.45
C THR A 42 -3.62 3.04 -1.82
N ILE A 43 -4.34 2.07 -1.30
CA ILE A 43 -5.60 2.27 -0.58
C ILE A 43 -5.29 2.41 0.92
N ASN A 44 -5.85 3.46 1.54
CA ASN A 44 -5.59 3.81 2.94
C ASN A 44 -6.71 3.39 3.89
N TRP A 45 -7.89 3.07 3.34
CA TRP A 45 -9.08 2.67 4.07
C TRP A 45 -9.31 1.17 3.94
N THR A 46 -9.55 0.49 5.05
CA THR A 46 -9.85 -0.95 5.05
C THR A 46 -11.19 -1.23 4.37
N GLU A 47 -12.20 -0.38 4.62
CA GLU A 47 -13.53 -0.55 3.99
C GLU A 47 -13.49 -0.32 2.48
N GLU A 48 -12.72 0.65 1.99
CA GLU A 48 -12.52 0.84 0.55
C GLU A 48 -11.81 -0.36 -0.09
N MET A 49 -10.78 -0.91 0.59
CA MET A 49 -10.09 -2.12 0.13
C MET A 49 -11.03 -3.33 0.04
N LYS A 50 -12.00 -3.46 0.97
CA LYS A 50 -13.02 -4.53 0.90
C LYS A 50 -13.86 -4.40 -0.37
N ILE A 51 -14.22 -3.18 -0.76
CA ILE A 51 -15.01 -2.93 -1.99
C ILE A 51 -14.18 -3.35 -3.22
N ALA A 52 -12.91 -2.93 -3.29
CA ALA A 52 -12.01 -3.31 -4.38
C ALA A 52 -11.80 -4.84 -4.44
N LEU A 53 -11.50 -5.47 -3.30
CA LEU A 53 -11.33 -6.92 -3.19
C LEU A 53 -12.57 -7.68 -3.68
N LYS A 54 -13.76 -7.26 -3.21
CA LYS A 54 -15.02 -7.88 -3.63
C LYS A 54 -15.19 -7.83 -5.16
N ALA A 55 -14.96 -6.67 -5.76
CA ALA A 55 -15.07 -6.51 -7.21
C ALA A 55 -14.09 -7.43 -7.98
N ILE A 56 -12.84 -7.56 -7.50
CA ILE A 56 -11.85 -8.46 -8.11
C ILE A 56 -12.29 -9.92 -7.99
N LYS A 57 -12.75 -10.35 -6.81
CA LYS A 57 -13.18 -11.75 -6.59
C LYS A 57 -14.48 -12.08 -7.35
N ASP A 58 -15.44 -11.17 -7.44
CA ASP A 58 -16.66 -11.33 -8.23
C ASP A 58 -16.33 -11.49 -9.73
N ALA A 59 -15.27 -10.86 -10.22
CA ALA A 59 -14.77 -11.05 -11.58
C ALA A 59 -14.04 -12.39 -11.79
N GLY A 60 -13.77 -13.16 -10.72
CA GLY A 60 -13.06 -14.44 -10.77
C GLY A 60 -11.54 -14.31 -10.94
N LEU A 61 -10.97 -13.16 -10.59
CA LEU A 61 -9.53 -12.88 -10.72
C LEU A 61 -8.80 -13.12 -9.41
N ILE A 62 -7.49 -13.36 -9.50
CA ILE A 62 -6.58 -13.37 -8.35
C ILE A 62 -6.46 -11.95 -7.82
N ALA A 63 -6.62 -11.77 -6.49
CA ALA A 63 -6.63 -10.51 -5.81
C ALA A 63 -5.36 -10.28 -4.99
N VAL A 64 -4.61 -9.21 -5.31
CA VAL A 64 -3.49 -8.71 -4.52
C VAL A 64 -3.93 -7.41 -3.84
N CYS A 65 -3.92 -7.35 -2.49
CA CYS A 65 -4.37 -6.21 -1.71
C CYS A 65 -3.20 -5.56 -0.96
N ASN A 66 -2.71 -4.43 -1.46
CA ASN A 66 -1.60 -3.69 -0.86
C ASN A 66 -2.06 -2.37 -0.25
N PHE A 67 -1.95 -2.27 1.07
CA PHE A 67 -2.27 -1.04 1.78
C PHE A 67 -1.14 -0.02 1.71
N ALA A 68 -1.50 1.23 1.51
CA ALA A 68 -0.61 2.35 1.75
C ALA A 68 -0.93 2.97 3.12
N ILE A 69 0.01 2.91 4.05
CA ILE A 69 -0.16 3.38 5.43
C ILE A 69 0.65 4.65 5.64
N PRO A 70 0.02 5.85 5.53
CA PRO A 70 0.75 7.11 5.49
C PRO A 70 1.26 7.58 6.85
N ARG A 71 0.57 7.26 7.95
CA ARG A 71 0.92 7.74 9.29
C ARG A 71 0.83 6.61 10.31
N GLY A 72 1.80 6.58 11.22
CA GLY A 72 1.88 5.51 12.20
C GLY A 72 2.01 4.15 11.52
N ASP A 73 1.37 3.14 12.06
CA ASP A 73 1.31 1.77 11.53
C ASP A 73 -0.13 1.29 11.30
N LYS A 74 -1.07 2.25 11.08
CA LYS A 74 -2.50 2.00 11.01
C LYS A 74 -3.13 2.57 9.74
N THR A 75 -4.19 1.90 9.28
CA THR A 75 -5.12 2.43 8.28
C THR A 75 -5.85 3.65 8.82
N ARG A 76 -6.59 4.34 7.96
CA ARG A 76 -7.36 5.52 8.39
C ARG A 76 -8.47 5.20 9.38
N GLU A 77 -9.01 3.98 9.39
CA GLU A 77 -9.96 3.49 10.40
C GLU A 77 -9.30 3.06 11.71
N GLY A 78 -7.96 2.98 11.76
CA GLY A 78 -7.22 2.62 12.96
C GLY A 78 -6.85 1.14 13.09
N HIS A 79 -7.07 0.31 12.05
CA HIS A 79 -6.55 -1.06 12.02
C HIS A 79 -5.02 -1.03 11.86
N SER A 80 -4.32 -1.89 12.59
CA SER A 80 -2.90 -2.10 12.35
C SER A 80 -2.66 -2.70 10.95
N ALA A 81 -1.44 -2.58 10.42
CA ALA A 81 -1.12 -3.13 9.11
C ALA A 81 -1.42 -4.63 9.03
N GLU A 82 -1.02 -5.37 10.06
CA GLU A 82 -1.24 -6.82 10.18
C GLU A 82 -2.71 -7.19 10.32
N ASP A 83 -3.52 -6.39 11.06
CA ASP A 83 -4.96 -6.63 11.19
C ASP A 83 -5.70 -6.32 9.90
N ALA A 84 -5.36 -5.21 9.21
CA ALA A 84 -5.93 -4.87 7.92
C ALA A 84 -5.64 -5.96 6.87
N CYS A 85 -4.41 -6.45 6.80
CA CYS A 85 -4.03 -7.56 5.92
C CYS A 85 -4.78 -8.86 6.29
N LYS A 86 -4.93 -9.16 7.58
CA LYS A 86 -5.69 -10.33 8.03
C LYS A 86 -7.16 -10.26 7.64
N ILE A 87 -7.78 -9.09 7.75
CA ILE A 87 -9.16 -8.87 7.29
C ILE A 87 -9.29 -9.17 5.79
N MET A 88 -8.32 -8.75 4.96
CA MET A 88 -8.36 -9.05 3.53
C MET A 88 -8.16 -10.53 3.24
N GLU A 89 -7.25 -11.21 3.93
CA GLU A 89 -7.09 -12.67 3.84
C GLU A 89 -8.38 -13.40 4.17
N ASP A 90 -9.05 -13.04 5.28
CA ASP A 90 -10.31 -13.66 5.71
C ASP A 90 -11.46 -13.43 4.71
N LEU A 91 -11.38 -12.38 3.91
CA LEU A 91 -12.31 -12.08 2.83
C LEU A 91 -11.90 -12.70 1.48
N GLY A 92 -10.80 -13.46 1.43
CA GLY A 92 -10.39 -14.24 0.26
C GLY A 92 -9.38 -13.55 -0.65
N ALA A 93 -8.61 -12.57 -0.16
CA ALA A 93 -7.45 -12.08 -0.88
C ALA A 93 -6.39 -13.18 -1.02
N ASP A 94 -5.82 -13.31 -2.20
CA ASP A 94 -4.79 -14.32 -2.49
C ASP A 94 -3.40 -13.87 -2.03
N VAL A 95 -3.17 -12.56 -2.08
CA VAL A 95 -1.95 -11.90 -1.61
C VAL A 95 -2.34 -10.63 -0.85
N VAL A 96 -1.68 -10.38 0.28
CA VAL A 96 -1.86 -9.14 1.05
C VAL A 96 -0.52 -8.47 1.29
N GLY A 97 -0.52 -7.16 1.51
CA GLY A 97 0.75 -6.50 1.77
C GLY A 97 0.69 -4.98 1.87
N LEU A 98 1.84 -4.37 1.64
CA LEU A 98 2.04 -2.94 1.79
C LEU A 98 2.75 -2.35 0.57
N ASN A 99 2.32 -1.16 0.16
CA ASN A 99 3.01 -0.40 -0.88
C ASN A 99 3.12 1.08 -0.51
N CYS A 100 4.00 1.78 -1.24
CA CYS A 100 4.14 3.23 -1.15
C CYS A 100 4.53 3.75 0.25
N TYR A 101 4.55 5.06 0.43
CA TYR A 101 4.86 5.87 1.63
C TYR A 101 6.18 5.57 2.32
N ARG A 102 6.54 4.31 2.56
CA ARG A 102 7.68 3.90 3.38
C ARG A 102 8.82 3.36 2.52
N GLY A 103 10.03 3.69 2.93
CA GLY A 103 11.23 3.07 2.37
C GLY A 103 11.39 1.61 2.80
N PRO A 104 12.39 0.91 2.23
CA PRO A 104 12.54 -0.54 2.39
C PRO A 104 12.63 -0.99 3.85
N GLU A 105 13.43 -0.32 4.68
CA GLU A 105 13.60 -0.69 6.09
C GLU A 105 12.30 -0.57 6.88
N MET A 106 11.58 0.56 6.71
CA MET A 106 10.34 0.82 7.45
C MET A 106 9.20 -0.08 6.95
N THR A 107 9.16 -0.39 5.66
CA THR A 107 8.21 -1.35 5.10
C THR A 107 8.46 -2.76 5.64
N MET A 108 9.73 -3.21 5.68
CA MET A 108 10.09 -4.54 6.17
C MET A 108 9.66 -4.77 7.62
N LYS A 109 9.77 -3.76 8.48
CA LYS A 109 9.31 -3.86 9.88
C LYS A 109 7.83 -4.20 9.99
N LEU A 110 7.00 -3.63 9.12
CA LEU A 110 5.56 -3.92 9.08
C LEU A 110 5.26 -5.25 8.39
N LEU A 111 5.96 -5.57 7.28
CA LEU A 111 5.76 -6.83 6.57
C LEU A 111 6.04 -8.06 7.45
N LYS A 112 7.03 -7.99 8.34
CA LYS A 112 7.29 -9.07 9.32
C LYS A 112 6.08 -9.29 10.22
N LYS A 113 5.46 -8.23 10.75
CA LYS A 113 4.22 -8.35 11.56
C LYS A 113 3.07 -8.92 10.74
N VAL A 114 2.93 -8.47 9.48
CA VAL A 114 1.92 -9.03 8.57
C VAL A 114 2.17 -10.53 8.37
N ARG A 115 3.42 -10.93 8.05
CA ARG A 115 3.76 -12.34 7.82
C ARG A 115 3.46 -13.24 9.03
N GLU A 116 3.66 -12.75 10.24
CA GLU A 116 3.33 -13.48 11.48
C GLU A 116 1.81 -13.67 11.66
N LYS A 117 0.99 -12.80 11.08
CA LYS A 117 -0.46 -12.76 11.28
C LYS A 117 -1.24 -13.52 10.21
N VAL A 118 -0.74 -13.58 8.97
CA VAL A 118 -1.45 -14.14 7.81
C VAL A 118 -0.80 -15.44 7.31
N SER A 119 -1.58 -16.25 6.61
CA SER A 119 -1.13 -17.52 5.99
C SER A 119 -0.93 -17.39 4.49
N CYS A 120 -1.65 -16.46 3.83
CA CYS A 120 -1.55 -16.21 2.40
C CYS A 120 -0.19 -15.57 2.02
N HIS A 121 0.03 -15.36 0.75
CA HIS A 121 1.25 -14.70 0.27
C HIS A 121 1.30 -13.23 0.74
N VAL A 122 2.52 -12.73 0.99
CA VAL A 122 2.75 -11.35 1.42
C VAL A 122 3.56 -10.62 0.35
N ALA A 123 3.12 -9.42 -0.03
CA ALA A 123 3.78 -8.54 -0.98
C ALA A 123 4.29 -7.26 -0.32
N GLY A 124 5.40 -6.73 -0.82
CA GLY A 124 5.95 -5.45 -0.36
C GLY A 124 6.53 -4.64 -1.50
N LEU A 125 6.03 -3.41 -1.68
CA LEU A 125 6.48 -2.48 -2.71
C LEU A 125 6.84 -1.13 -2.06
N PRO A 126 8.02 -1.01 -1.43
CA PRO A 126 8.45 0.23 -0.78
C PRO A 126 8.76 1.31 -1.79
N VAL A 127 8.67 2.58 -1.38
CA VAL A 127 9.27 3.67 -2.14
C VAL A 127 10.80 3.59 -2.02
N PRO A 128 11.57 3.99 -3.05
CA PRO A 128 13.03 3.90 -3.02
C PRO A 128 13.68 5.04 -2.24
N TYR A 129 13.14 5.40 -1.06
CA TYR A 129 13.67 6.49 -0.24
C TYR A 129 14.03 6.00 1.17
N ARG A 130 15.07 6.60 1.77
CA ARG A 130 15.53 6.32 3.14
C ARG A 130 14.61 7.00 4.15
N THR A 131 13.48 6.37 4.46
CA THR A 131 12.59 6.79 5.54
C THR A 131 13.05 6.23 6.88
N THR A 132 12.67 6.89 7.98
CA THR A 132 13.07 6.53 9.34
C THR A 132 11.85 6.36 10.25
N GLU A 133 12.04 5.91 11.49
CA GLU A 133 10.95 5.82 12.47
C GLU A 133 10.35 7.19 12.80
N LYS A 134 11.15 8.25 12.77
CA LYS A 134 10.68 9.61 13.01
C LYS A 134 9.97 10.20 11.80
N GLU A 135 10.41 9.82 10.62
CA GLU A 135 9.91 10.30 9.33
C GLU A 135 9.59 9.07 8.43
N PRO A 136 8.53 8.32 8.77
CA PRO A 136 8.27 7.02 8.12
C PRO A 136 7.74 7.13 6.69
N GLY A 137 7.24 8.31 6.28
CA GLY A 137 6.68 8.54 4.96
C GLY A 137 7.51 9.50 4.11
N PHE A 138 7.78 9.15 2.86
CA PHE A 138 8.61 9.95 1.94
C PHE A 138 8.09 11.36 1.66
N LEU A 139 6.79 11.60 1.85
CA LEU A 139 6.18 12.92 1.66
C LEU A 139 6.66 13.96 2.70
N ASN A 140 7.16 13.50 3.83
CA ASN A 140 7.52 14.35 4.98
C ASN A 140 8.99 14.19 5.41
N ILE A 141 9.80 13.43 4.66
CA ILE A 141 11.22 13.25 5.01
C ILE A 141 12.00 14.55 4.82
N THR A 142 12.95 14.76 5.71
CA THR A 142 13.83 15.93 5.72
C THR A 142 15.21 15.56 5.21
N ASP A 143 15.79 16.36 4.32
CA ASP A 143 17.21 16.28 4.01
C ASP A 143 17.98 17.12 5.02
N HIS A 144 18.48 16.48 6.08
CA HIS A 144 19.27 17.13 7.12
C HIS A 144 20.65 17.63 6.63
N GLY A 145 21.08 17.21 5.44
CA GLY A 145 22.31 17.68 4.79
C GLY A 145 22.14 18.95 3.96
N CYS A 146 20.90 19.39 3.72
CA CYS A 146 20.60 20.55 2.90
C CYS A 146 19.76 21.62 3.63
N ASN A 147 20.31 22.81 3.75
CA ASN A 147 19.59 24.00 4.26
C ASN A 147 18.92 24.80 3.11
N CYS A 148 18.89 24.27 1.92
CA CYS A 148 18.40 24.96 0.72
C CYS A 148 16.87 24.98 0.59
N ILE A 149 16.15 24.19 1.42
CA ILE A 149 14.70 24.09 1.38
C ILE A 149 14.11 24.70 2.64
N PRO A 150 13.23 25.69 2.55
CA PRO A 150 12.52 26.22 3.70
C PRO A 150 11.72 25.13 4.41
N GLY A 151 11.98 24.94 5.71
CA GLY A 151 11.33 23.90 6.51
C GLY A 151 11.94 22.50 6.39
N GLY A 152 12.98 22.29 5.54
CA GLY A 152 13.73 21.04 5.44
C GLY A 152 13.00 19.87 4.76
N ASN A 153 11.73 20.03 4.36
CA ASN A 153 10.98 18.96 3.70
C ASN A 153 11.49 18.75 2.28
N ALA A 154 12.02 17.57 1.99
CA ALA A 154 12.62 17.24 0.69
C ALA A 154 11.60 17.01 -0.44
N PHE A 155 10.37 16.61 -0.11
CA PHE A 155 9.33 16.40 -1.12
C PHE A 155 8.75 17.75 -1.59
N PRO A 156 8.50 17.96 -2.90
CA PRO A 156 8.72 17.01 -4.00
C PRO A 156 10.04 17.21 -4.76
N VAL A 157 10.88 18.17 -4.40
CA VAL A 157 11.95 18.68 -5.30
C VAL A 157 13.38 18.31 -4.93
N ALA A 158 13.62 17.73 -3.75
CA ALA A 158 14.97 17.45 -3.24
C ALA A 158 15.13 16.03 -2.66
N LEU A 159 14.51 15.05 -3.29
CA LEU A 159 14.53 13.66 -2.83
C LEU A 159 15.79 12.89 -3.26
N ASP A 160 16.59 13.39 -4.20
CA ASP A 160 17.70 12.66 -4.80
C ASP A 160 18.73 12.16 -3.78
N ASN A 161 19.07 12.99 -2.79
CA ASN A 161 20.00 12.62 -1.73
C ASN A 161 19.47 11.54 -0.78
N LEU A 162 18.17 11.32 -0.80
CA LEU A 162 17.45 10.38 0.07
C LEU A 162 17.12 9.08 -0.66
N LEU A 163 17.47 8.94 -1.95
CA LEU A 163 17.27 7.72 -2.72
C LEU A 163 18.08 6.56 -2.15
N CYS A 164 17.43 5.43 -2.00
CA CYS A 164 18.10 4.16 -1.74
C CYS A 164 18.93 3.76 -2.95
N ASN A 165 20.12 3.26 -2.70
CA ASN A 165 20.93 2.69 -3.76
C ASN A 165 20.49 1.24 -4.09
N ARG A 166 21.03 0.68 -5.18
CA ARG A 166 20.71 -0.68 -5.61
C ARG A 166 21.00 -1.78 -4.57
N PHE A 167 21.96 -1.57 -3.68
CA PHE A 167 22.33 -2.56 -2.67
C PHE A 167 21.31 -2.57 -1.52
N GLU A 168 20.82 -1.40 -1.11
CA GLU A 168 19.74 -1.27 -0.12
C GLU A 168 18.45 -1.92 -0.62
N MET A 169 18.10 -1.71 -1.90
CA MET A 169 16.93 -2.36 -2.50
C MET A 169 17.13 -3.87 -2.66
N ALA A 170 18.33 -4.32 -3.02
CA ALA A 170 18.63 -5.74 -3.12
C ALA A 170 18.59 -6.44 -1.75
N GLU A 171 18.98 -5.77 -0.68
CA GLU A 171 18.87 -6.31 0.68
C GLU A 171 17.42 -6.48 1.11
N PHE A 172 16.57 -5.47 0.83
CA PHE A 172 15.13 -5.59 1.02
C PHE A 172 14.55 -6.81 0.28
N ALA A 173 14.90 -6.98 -1.00
CA ALA A 173 14.42 -8.13 -1.79
C ALA A 173 14.87 -9.48 -1.21
N LYS A 174 16.12 -9.58 -0.72
CA LYS A 174 16.62 -10.80 -0.06
C LYS A 174 15.89 -11.08 1.25
N ASP A 175 15.54 -10.04 2.00
CA ASP A 175 14.80 -10.20 3.26
C ASP A 175 13.34 -10.63 3.02
N CYS A 176 12.74 -10.27 1.88
CA CYS A 176 11.40 -10.73 1.50
C CYS A 176 11.32 -12.25 1.21
N VAL A 177 12.42 -12.92 0.89
CA VAL A 177 12.45 -14.35 0.56
C VAL A 177 12.95 -15.24 1.68
N LYS A 178 13.25 -14.68 2.84
CA LYS A 178 13.59 -15.40 4.07
C LYS A 178 12.35 -15.74 4.90
#